data_75a6b3fb7416bbaa562ab413c69265d0
#
_entry.id   75a6b3fb7416bbaa562ab413c69265d0
#
_cell.length_a   1.000
_cell.length_b   1.000
_cell.length_c   1.000
_cell.angle_alpha   90.00
_cell.angle_beta   90.00
_cell.angle_gamma   90.00
#
_symmetry.space_group_name_H-M   'P 1'
#
loop_
_entity.id
_entity.type
_entity.pdbx_description
1 polymer ?
#
loop_
_entity_poly.entity_id
_entity_poly.type
_entity_poly.pdbx_seq_one_letter_code
_entity_poly.pdbx_strand_id
1 'polypeptide(L)'
;MNYTSAQANKLLKKLNDEYTALLDKETRSRDFRAAMGEDVESVRPAYDYAETQTRLAALETKIRKLKHAINIFNATQTVDGFDMTIDELLAYIPQLTKRKSKLLEMKSRLPKERVEEQYGRQSNIIDYTYANSVSYTHLTLPTICS
;
A
#
# COMPACT_ATOMS: atom_id res chain seq x y z
N MET A 1 -24.05 -8.99 -11.81
CA MET A 1 -23.50 -9.37 -10.49
C MET A 1 -23.04 -8.10 -9.80
N ASN A 2 -23.58 -7.82 -8.61
CA ASN A 2 -23.20 -6.67 -7.82
C ASN A 2 -22.17 -7.12 -6.78
N TYR A 3 -20.97 -6.57 -6.85
CA TYR A 3 -19.91 -6.83 -5.88
C TYR A 3 -19.88 -5.71 -4.84
N THR A 4 -19.63 -6.05 -3.59
CA THR A 4 -19.23 -5.06 -2.59
C THR A 4 -17.80 -4.58 -2.87
N SER A 5 -17.41 -3.40 -2.37
CA SER A 5 -16.03 -2.87 -2.52
C SER A 5 -14.98 -3.86 -2.00
N ALA A 6 -15.24 -4.53 -0.88
CA ALA A 6 -14.36 -5.55 -0.33
C ALA A 6 -14.21 -6.78 -1.25
N GLN A 7 -15.32 -7.26 -1.83
CA GLN A 7 -15.30 -8.37 -2.79
C GLN A 7 -14.57 -8.01 -4.08
N ALA A 8 -14.77 -6.78 -4.59
CA ALA A 8 -14.08 -6.27 -5.78
C ALA A 8 -12.56 -6.19 -5.56
N ASN A 9 -12.12 -5.68 -4.40
CA ASN A 9 -10.70 -5.63 -4.06
C ASN A 9 -10.09 -7.04 -3.88
N LYS A 10 -10.83 -7.98 -3.27
CA LYS A 10 -10.38 -9.37 -3.16
C LYS A 10 -10.25 -10.04 -4.53
N LEU A 11 -11.18 -9.76 -5.44
CA LEU A 11 -11.12 -10.26 -6.81
C LEU A 11 -9.94 -9.64 -7.57
N LEU A 12 -9.70 -8.34 -7.41
CA LEU A 12 -8.55 -7.65 -8.01
C LEU A 12 -7.23 -8.26 -7.54
N LYS A 13 -7.09 -8.54 -6.24
CA LYS A 13 -5.92 -9.22 -5.70
C LYS A 13 -5.75 -10.60 -6.34
N LYS A 14 -6.81 -11.42 -6.40
CA LYS A 14 -6.75 -12.75 -7.03
C LYS A 14 -6.29 -12.69 -8.49
N LEU A 15 -6.79 -11.73 -9.28
CA LEU A 15 -6.39 -11.56 -10.68
C LEU A 15 -4.92 -11.15 -10.82
N ASN A 16 -4.41 -10.30 -9.92
CA ASN A 16 -2.99 -9.94 -9.90
C ASN A 16 -2.10 -11.13 -9.51
N ASP A 17 -2.52 -11.93 -8.52
CA ASP A 17 -1.79 -13.13 -8.10
C ASP A 17 -1.74 -14.16 -9.25
N GLU A 18 -2.85 -14.31 -9.99
CA GLU A 18 -2.94 -15.18 -11.17
C GLU A 18 -2.05 -14.70 -12.33
N TYR A 19 -2.00 -13.38 -12.56
CA TYR A 19 -1.12 -12.76 -13.54
C TYR A 19 0.35 -12.99 -13.19
N THR A 20 0.75 -12.75 -11.94
CA THR A 20 2.11 -12.98 -11.46
C THR A 20 2.51 -14.45 -11.56
N ALA A 21 1.63 -15.37 -11.16
CA ALA A 21 1.88 -16.80 -11.27
C ALA A 21 2.08 -17.27 -12.73
N LEU A 22 1.34 -16.65 -13.66
CA LEU A 22 1.50 -16.96 -15.09
C LEU A 22 2.85 -16.43 -15.64
N LEU A 23 3.29 -15.22 -15.25
CA LEU A 23 4.61 -14.69 -15.57
C LEU A 23 5.74 -15.54 -14.99
N ASP A 24 5.60 -15.98 -13.75
CA ASP A 24 6.59 -16.85 -13.10
C ASP A 24 6.68 -18.20 -13.83
N LYS A 25 5.54 -18.75 -14.25
CA LYS A 25 5.49 -19.97 -15.05
C LYS A 25 6.18 -19.76 -16.40
N GLU A 26 5.90 -18.66 -17.10
CA GLU A 26 6.54 -18.30 -18.36
C GLU A 26 8.06 -18.25 -18.21
N THR A 27 8.56 -17.52 -17.21
CA THR A 27 9.99 -17.37 -16.94
C THR A 27 10.68 -18.72 -16.72
N ARG A 28 10.03 -19.64 -15.99
CA ARG A 28 10.59 -20.99 -15.74
C ARG A 28 10.52 -21.92 -16.94
N SER A 29 9.54 -21.74 -17.83
CA SER A 29 9.33 -22.62 -18.99
C SER A 29 10.05 -22.15 -20.23
N ARG A 30 10.43 -20.88 -20.29
CA ARG A 30 11.15 -20.30 -21.43
C ARG A 30 12.58 -20.82 -21.53
N ASP A 31 13.25 -20.91 -20.38
CA ASP A 31 14.65 -21.32 -20.32
C ASP A 31 14.74 -22.71 -19.67
N PHE A 32 15.31 -23.68 -20.37
CA PHE A 32 15.49 -25.04 -19.86
C PHE A 32 16.92 -25.54 -20.17
N ARG A 33 17.33 -26.59 -19.49
CA ARG A 33 18.67 -27.19 -19.63
C ARG A 33 18.51 -28.64 -20.05
N ALA A 34 19.30 -29.07 -21.01
CA ALA A 34 19.47 -30.46 -21.39
C ALA A 34 20.91 -30.91 -21.05
N ALA A 35 21.09 -32.14 -20.60
CA ALA A 35 22.42 -32.72 -20.40
C ALA A 35 23.08 -33.06 -21.75
N MET A 36 24.43 -33.15 -21.76
CA MET A 36 25.16 -33.52 -22.95
C MET A 36 24.78 -34.95 -23.36
N GLY A 37 24.21 -35.12 -24.56
CA GLY A 37 23.72 -36.42 -25.06
C GLY A 37 22.28 -36.75 -24.77
N GLU A 38 21.55 -35.86 -24.05
CA GLU A 38 20.12 -35.98 -23.82
C GLU A 38 19.32 -35.42 -25.02
N ASP A 39 18.21 -36.07 -25.35
CA ASP A 39 17.33 -35.55 -26.39
C ASP A 39 16.63 -34.25 -25.89
N VAL A 40 16.97 -33.13 -26.52
CA VAL A 40 16.50 -31.78 -26.17
C VAL A 40 14.98 -31.70 -26.21
N GLU A 41 14.31 -32.37 -27.15
CA GLU A 41 12.86 -32.33 -27.27
C GLU A 41 12.16 -33.11 -26.14
N SER A 42 12.80 -34.12 -25.56
CA SER A 42 12.24 -34.89 -24.45
C SER A 42 12.18 -34.11 -23.13
N VAL A 43 13.11 -33.18 -22.94
CA VAL A 43 13.20 -32.35 -21.69
C VAL A 43 12.63 -30.94 -21.87
N ARG A 44 12.22 -30.59 -23.07
CA ARG A 44 11.64 -29.30 -23.41
C ARG A 44 10.30 -29.09 -22.64
N PRO A 45 10.14 -28.04 -21.83
CA PRO A 45 8.87 -27.74 -21.22
C PRO A 45 7.76 -27.49 -22.26
N ALA A 46 6.55 -27.94 -21.98
CA ALA A 46 5.39 -27.61 -22.80
C ALA A 46 5.06 -26.13 -22.63
N TYR A 47 5.61 -25.29 -23.49
CA TYR A 47 5.43 -23.85 -23.47
C TYR A 47 5.00 -23.33 -24.83
N ASP A 48 3.84 -22.68 -24.85
CA ASP A 48 3.32 -21.94 -26.01
C ASP A 48 3.32 -20.44 -25.68
N TYR A 49 4.16 -19.70 -26.41
CA TYR A 49 4.28 -18.25 -26.25
C TYR A 49 2.98 -17.54 -26.63
N ALA A 50 2.36 -17.90 -27.75
CA ALA A 50 1.18 -17.21 -28.27
C ALA A 50 -0.03 -17.39 -27.34
N GLU A 51 -0.24 -18.62 -26.83
CA GLU A 51 -1.28 -18.90 -25.84
C GLU A 51 -1.03 -18.14 -24.54
N THR A 52 0.20 -18.15 -24.04
CA THR A 52 0.58 -17.46 -22.80
C THR A 52 0.36 -15.96 -22.91
N GLN A 53 0.78 -15.32 -24.00
CA GLN A 53 0.55 -13.88 -24.23
C GLN A 53 -0.92 -13.54 -24.35
N THR A 54 -1.71 -14.38 -24.99
CA THR A 54 -3.17 -14.21 -25.09
C THR A 54 -3.83 -14.25 -23.70
N ARG A 55 -3.41 -15.17 -22.85
CA ARG A 55 -3.92 -15.28 -21.46
C ARG A 55 -3.49 -14.10 -20.60
N LEU A 56 -2.24 -13.65 -20.71
CA LEU A 56 -1.74 -12.44 -20.02
C LEU A 56 -2.54 -11.21 -20.43
N ALA A 57 -2.73 -10.96 -21.72
CA ALA A 57 -3.51 -9.83 -22.22
C ALA A 57 -4.98 -9.85 -21.77
N ALA A 58 -5.56 -11.05 -21.66
CA ALA A 58 -6.91 -11.22 -21.13
C ALA A 58 -7.00 -10.88 -19.64
N LEU A 59 -6.00 -11.29 -18.83
CA LEU A 59 -5.92 -10.95 -17.41
C LEU A 59 -5.69 -9.44 -17.22
N GLU A 60 -4.78 -8.84 -17.94
CA GLU A 60 -4.53 -7.38 -17.91
C GLU A 60 -5.79 -6.58 -18.21
N THR A 61 -6.56 -7.02 -19.20
CA THR A 61 -7.82 -6.37 -19.55
C THR A 61 -8.85 -6.46 -18.41
N LYS A 62 -8.96 -7.62 -17.75
CA LYS A 62 -9.84 -7.82 -16.59
C LYS A 62 -9.39 -6.94 -15.41
N ILE A 63 -8.10 -6.95 -15.09
CA ILE A 63 -7.50 -6.15 -14.01
C ILE A 63 -7.77 -4.65 -14.25
N ARG A 64 -7.48 -4.16 -15.45
CA ARG A 64 -7.69 -2.76 -15.82
C ARG A 64 -9.16 -2.34 -15.67
N LYS A 65 -10.10 -3.14 -16.21
CA LYS A 65 -11.53 -2.85 -16.13
C LYS A 65 -12.03 -2.84 -14.68
N LEU A 66 -11.61 -3.83 -13.88
CA LEU A 66 -12.03 -3.92 -12.48
C LEU A 66 -11.45 -2.77 -11.65
N LYS A 67 -10.16 -2.45 -11.84
CA LYS A 67 -9.51 -1.32 -11.15
C LYS A 67 -10.19 0.01 -11.51
N HIS A 68 -10.53 0.21 -12.79
CA HIS A 68 -11.25 1.40 -13.22
C HIS A 68 -12.62 1.51 -12.56
N ALA A 69 -13.39 0.42 -12.50
CA ALA A 69 -14.70 0.39 -11.84
C ALA A 69 -14.59 0.70 -10.33
N ILE A 70 -13.58 0.17 -9.64
CA ILE A 70 -13.32 0.48 -8.23
C ILE A 70 -12.98 1.98 -8.06
N ASN A 71 -12.16 2.54 -8.93
CA ASN A 71 -11.78 3.95 -8.85
C ASN A 71 -13.00 4.88 -9.05
N ILE A 72 -13.87 4.58 -10.06
CA ILE A 72 -15.12 5.33 -10.25
C ILE A 72 -16.00 5.25 -9.00
N PHE A 73 -16.17 4.06 -8.46
CA PHE A 73 -16.96 3.85 -7.24
C PHE A 73 -16.42 4.70 -6.08
N ASN A 74 -15.12 4.64 -5.82
CA ASN A 74 -14.49 5.39 -4.74
C ASN A 74 -14.59 6.91 -4.92
N ALA A 75 -14.53 7.39 -6.16
CA ALA A 75 -14.64 8.82 -6.49
C ALA A 75 -16.07 9.36 -6.45
N THR A 76 -17.08 8.48 -6.56
CA THR A 76 -18.50 8.91 -6.64
C THR A 76 -19.30 8.62 -5.38
N GLN A 77 -18.87 7.66 -4.56
CA GLN A 77 -19.60 7.27 -3.35
C GLN A 77 -19.08 8.02 -2.14
N THR A 78 -20.02 8.51 -1.35
CA THR A 78 -19.76 9.12 -0.03
C THR A 78 -19.98 8.10 1.09
N VAL A 79 -19.39 8.34 2.24
CA VAL A 79 -19.59 7.52 3.44
C VAL A 79 -20.55 8.23 4.38
N ASP A 80 -21.54 7.52 4.89
CA ASP A 80 -22.52 8.06 5.82
C ASP A 80 -21.82 8.70 7.03
N GLY A 81 -22.21 9.94 7.35
CA GLY A 81 -21.61 10.72 8.44
C GLY A 81 -20.36 11.51 8.06
N PHE A 82 -19.89 11.41 6.80
CA PHE A 82 -18.78 12.21 6.28
C PHE A 82 -19.20 12.91 4.97
N ASP A 83 -18.90 14.19 4.86
CA ASP A 83 -19.11 14.97 3.64
C ASP A 83 -17.90 14.85 2.70
N MET A 84 -17.47 13.62 2.47
CA MET A 84 -16.30 13.26 1.67
C MET A 84 -16.56 11.98 0.88
N THR A 85 -15.94 11.87 -0.29
CA THR A 85 -15.94 10.64 -1.07
C THR A 85 -15.03 9.58 -0.43
N ILE A 86 -15.22 8.32 -0.80
CA ILE A 86 -14.36 7.22 -0.34
C ILE A 86 -12.90 7.50 -0.70
N ASP A 87 -12.64 8.04 -1.90
CA ASP A 87 -11.30 8.38 -2.36
C ASP A 87 -10.64 9.46 -1.48
N GLU A 88 -11.37 10.52 -1.16
CA GLU A 88 -10.92 11.57 -0.23
C GLU A 88 -10.64 11.00 1.18
N LEU A 89 -11.51 10.12 1.69
CA LEU A 89 -11.29 9.47 2.98
C LEU A 89 -10.05 8.58 2.98
N LEU A 90 -9.81 7.84 1.91
CA LEU A 90 -8.61 7.01 1.77
C LEU A 90 -7.32 7.85 1.78
N ALA A 91 -7.36 9.07 1.22
CA ALA A 91 -6.25 10.03 1.29
C ALA A 91 -6.15 10.68 2.68
N TYR A 92 -7.27 10.90 3.37
CA TYR A 92 -7.32 11.57 4.66
C TYR A 92 -6.87 10.69 5.84
N ILE A 93 -7.16 9.39 5.82
CA ILE A 93 -6.79 8.44 6.90
C ILE A 93 -5.27 8.46 7.22
N PRO A 94 -4.35 8.40 6.24
CA PRO A 94 -2.93 8.52 6.52
C PRO A 94 -2.53 9.87 7.13
N GLN A 95 -3.20 10.96 6.75
CA GLN A 95 -2.97 12.29 7.32
C GLN A 95 -3.39 12.34 8.80
N LEU A 96 -4.54 11.77 9.14
CA LEU A 96 -5.01 11.63 10.52
C LEU A 96 -4.05 10.78 11.35
N THR A 97 -3.55 9.68 10.79
CA THR A 97 -2.58 8.80 11.46
C THR A 97 -1.29 9.55 11.78
N LYS A 98 -0.76 10.33 10.83
CA LYS A 98 0.42 11.18 11.05
C LYS A 98 0.17 12.25 12.13
N ARG A 99 -1.00 12.91 12.08
CA ARG A 99 -1.40 13.90 13.08
C ARG A 99 -1.51 13.28 14.47
N LYS A 100 -2.15 12.11 14.57
CA LYS A 100 -2.25 11.36 15.83
C LYS A 100 -0.87 11.02 16.39
N SER A 101 0.05 10.49 15.58
CA SER A 101 1.42 10.16 16.00
C SER A 101 2.17 11.39 16.50
N LYS A 102 2.06 12.52 15.78
CA LYS A 102 2.67 13.79 16.21
C LYS A 102 2.11 14.27 17.55
N LEU A 103 0.80 14.19 17.76
CA LEU A 103 0.18 14.60 19.01
C LEU A 103 0.59 13.70 20.19
N LEU A 104 0.73 12.39 19.95
CA LEU A 104 1.23 11.45 20.96
C LEU A 104 2.68 11.74 21.32
N GLU A 105 3.52 12.03 20.32
CA GLU A 105 4.90 12.45 20.55
C GLU A 105 4.97 13.73 21.36
N MET A 106 4.19 14.74 20.99
CA MET A 106 4.13 16.02 21.73
C MET A 106 3.65 15.82 23.17
N LYS A 107 2.68 14.91 23.40
CA LYS A 107 2.17 14.60 24.74
C LYS A 107 3.25 13.93 25.62
N SER A 108 4.16 13.15 25.03
CA SER A 108 5.21 12.45 25.78
C SER A 108 6.43 13.32 26.07
N ARG A 109 6.58 14.47 25.37
CA ARG A 109 7.72 15.37 25.58
C ARG A 109 7.46 16.38 26.69
N LEU A 110 8.52 16.69 27.43
CA LEU A 110 8.49 17.82 28.36
C LEU A 110 8.37 19.14 27.60
N PRO A 111 7.72 20.20 28.16
CA PRO A 111 7.59 21.50 27.51
C PRO A 111 8.92 22.11 27.11
N LYS A 112 9.99 21.76 27.84
CA LYS A 112 11.36 22.17 27.58
C LYS A 112 12.29 21.05 28.03
N GLU A 113 13.08 20.55 27.12
CA GLU A 113 14.03 19.48 27.39
C GLU A 113 15.44 19.94 26.98
N ARG A 114 16.43 19.68 27.86
CA ARG A 114 17.83 19.92 27.53
C ARG A 114 18.31 18.79 26.63
N VAL A 115 18.86 19.14 25.49
CA VAL A 115 19.53 18.19 24.60
C VAL A 115 20.92 17.95 25.13
N GLU A 116 21.21 16.74 25.60
CA GLU A 116 22.55 16.33 25.96
C GLU A 116 23.36 16.10 24.69
N GLU A 117 24.48 16.79 24.54
CA GLU A 117 25.41 16.59 23.44
C GLU A 117 26.02 15.17 23.53
N GLN A 118 25.82 14.37 22.49
CA GLN A 118 26.42 13.05 22.35
C GLN A 118 27.92 13.08 21.98
N TYR A 119 28.49 14.26 21.77
CA TYR A 119 29.89 14.41 21.38
C TYR A 119 30.59 15.49 22.25
N GLY A 120 31.56 15.02 23.02
CA GLY A 120 32.37 15.73 24.01
C GLY A 120 33.13 16.95 23.51
N ARG A 121 32.45 17.95 22.97
CA ARG A 121 32.94 19.33 22.84
C ARG A 121 32.34 20.16 23.96
N GLN A 122 33.20 20.70 24.81
CA GLN A 122 32.82 21.74 25.75
C GLN A 122 32.37 22.97 24.93
N SER A 123 31.12 23.02 24.56
CA SER A 123 30.50 24.25 24.06
C SER A 123 29.76 24.90 25.23
N ASN A 124 29.93 26.17 25.43
CA ASN A 124 29.15 26.97 26.38
C ASN A 124 27.71 27.20 25.90
N ILE A 125 27.29 26.51 24.85
CA ILE A 125 25.97 26.59 24.24
C ILE A 125 25.18 25.35 24.68
N ILE A 126 24.03 25.59 25.28
CA ILE A 126 23.09 24.54 25.68
C ILE A 126 21.92 24.62 24.72
N ASP A 127 21.71 23.53 23.95
CA ASP A 127 20.57 23.42 23.06
C ASP A 127 19.33 22.96 23.82
N TYR A 128 18.20 23.60 23.53
CA TYR A 128 16.91 23.24 24.09
C TYR A 128 15.90 22.99 22.98
N THR A 129 15.13 21.92 23.10
CA THR A 129 13.95 21.73 22.28
C THR A 129 12.72 22.26 23.01
N TYR A 130 11.92 23.06 22.31
CA TYR A 130 10.61 23.49 22.80
C TYR A 130 9.54 22.61 22.15
N ALA A 131 8.77 21.87 22.94
CA ALA A 131 7.47 21.45 22.50
C ALA A 131 6.57 22.69 22.51
N ASN A 132 6.02 23.09 21.38
CA ASN A 132 5.03 24.16 21.34
C ASN A 132 3.98 23.86 22.38
N SER A 133 3.87 24.73 23.38
CA SER A 133 2.86 24.64 24.45
C SER A 133 1.50 25.01 23.89
N VAL A 134 0.97 24.17 23.03
CA VAL A 134 -0.45 24.16 22.75
C VAL A 134 -1.08 23.56 24.00
N SER A 135 -1.83 24.38 24.72
CA SER A 135 -2.62 23.96 25.87
C SER A 135 -3.41 22.69 25.48
N TYR A 136 -3.00 21.55 26.01
CA TYR A 136 -3.58 20.23 25.67
C TYR A 136 -5.03 20.06 26.13
N THR A 137 -5.61 21.08 26.74
CA THR A 137 -6.98 21.07 27.30
C THR A 137 -8.08 21.12 26.24
N HIS A 138 -7.77 21.36 24.95
CA HIS A 138 -8.78 21.52 23.89
C HIS A 138 -8.67 20.58 22.70
N LEU A 139 -7.79 19.57 22.73
CA LEU A 139 -7.73 18.55 21.71
C LEU A 139 -8.62 17.35 22.08
N THR A 140 -9.92 17.57 22.09
CA THR A 140 -10.87 16.46 21.98
C THR A 140 -10.77 15.93 20.54
N LEU A 141 -10.16 14.75 20.38
CA LEU A 141 -10.30 13.97 19.17
C LEU A 141 -11.79 13.69 18.97
N PRO A 142 -12.35 13.86 17.76
CA PRO A 142 -13.68 13.38 17.50
C PRO A 142 -13.69 11.88 17.82
N THR A 143 -14.52 11.49 18.79
CA THR A 143 -14.75 10.10 19.13
C THR A 143 -15.43 9.48 17.93
N ILE A 144 -14.72 8.69 17.16
CA ILE A 144 -15.34 7.81 16.17
C ILE A 144 -15.99 6.71 16.99
N CYS A 145 -17.30 6.88 17.25
CA CYS A 145 -18.09 5.84 17.87
C CYS A 145 -18.11 4.62 16.99
N SER A 146 -17.86 3.50 17.62
CA SER A 146 -17.94 2.12 17.10
C SER A 146 -19.31 1.81 16.53
#